data_babff8e295d16a913680e406b5478fe9
#
_entry.id   babff8e295d16a913680e406b5478fe9
#
_cell.length_a   1.000
_cell.length_b   1.000
_cell.length_c   1.000
_cell.angle_alpha   90.00
_cell.angle_beta   90.00
_cell.angle_gamma   90.00
#
_symmetry.space_group_name_H-M   'P 1'
#
loop_
_entity.id
_entity.type
_entity.pdbx_description
1 polymer ?
#
loop_
_entity_poly.entity_id
_entity_poly.type
_entity_poly.pdbx_seq_one_letter_code
_entity_poly.pdbx_strand_id
1 'polypeptide(L)' 'MKKQIAVIGLEMHCEMKSNSKVFSPAKNAYSEIPNTNIAPLDMAFPGTLPVVNKECVRKALMMSIALNCKQPRYLVF' A
#
# COMPACT_ATOMS: atom_id res chain seq x y z
N MET A 1 40.96 15.14 13.89
CA MET A 1 40.52 13.77 13.55
C MET A 1 39.06 13.77 13.12
N LYS A 2 38.76 13.30 11.91
CA LYS A 2 37.39 13.23 11.44
C LYS A 2 36.67 12.05 12.08
N LYS A 3 35.50 12.34 12.67
CA LYS A 3 34.67 11.32 13.28
C LYS A 3 33.79 10.68 12.21
N GLN A 4 33.84 9.37 12.09
CA GLN A 4 33.02 8.62 11.14
C GLN A 4 31.75 8.14 11.85
N ILE A 5 30.61 8.32 11.20
CA ILE A 5 29.29 7.88 11.69
C ILE A 5 28.71 6.90 10.68
N ALA A 6 28.34 5.70 11.13
CA ALA A 6 27.64 4.75 10.30
C ALA A 6 26.16 5.11 10.25
N VAL A 7 25.60 5.18 9.03
CA VAL A 7 24.16 5.35 8.80
C VAL A 7 23.65 4.12 8.09
N ILE A 8 22.73 3.40 8.73
CA ILE A 8 22.19 2.13 8.22
C ILE A 8 20.68 2.29 8.07
N GLY A 9 20.17 1.97 6.89
CA GLY A 9 18.75 1.93 6.62
C GLY A 9 18.31 0.54 6.22
N LEU A 10 17.07 0.20 6.53
CA LEU A 10 16.42 -1.04 6.10
C LEU A 10 15.14 -0.69 5.35
N GLU A 11 14.95 -1.34 4.20
CA GLU A 11 13.71 -1.25 3.43
C GLU A 11 13.15 -2.64 3.25
N MET A 12 11.85 -2.76 3.49
CA MET A 12 11.16 -4.03 3.35
C MET A 12 9.82 -3.83 2.67
N HIS A 13 9.41 -4.82 1.88
CA HIS A 13 8.09 -4.84 1.25
C HIS A 13 7.24 -5.90 1.94
N CYS A 14 6.01 -5.53 2.27
CA CYS A 14 5.05 -6.42 2.89
C CYS A 14 3.74 -6.34 2.13
N GLU A 15 3.30 -7.46 1.56
CA GLU A 15 2.02 -7.54 0.87
C GLU A 15 0.93 -7.93 1.86
N MET A 16 -0.09 -7.07 1.99
CA MET A 16 -1.22 -7.33 2.87
C MET A 16 -2.22 -8.28 2.19
N LYS A 17 -2.77 -9.20 2.96
CA LYS A 17 -3.83 -10.08 2.47
C LYS A 17 -5.16 -9.34 2.46
N SER A 18 -5.70 -9.11 1.28
CA SER A 18 -6.99 -8.48 1.06
C SER A 18 -7.61 -9.01 -0.23
N ASN A 19 -8.93 -8.91 -0.35
CA ASN A 19 -9.65 -9.40 -1.54
C ASN A 19 -9.45 -8.49 -2.75
N SER A 20 -9.30 -7.19 -2.52
CA SER A 20 -9.06 -6.20 -3.57
C SER A 20 -7.79 -5.42 -3.28
N LYS A 21 -7.31 -4.70 -4.28
CA LYS A 21 -6.13 -3.83 -4.16
C LYS A 21 -6.41 -2.65 -3.23
N VAL A 22 -5.35 -1.98 -2.76
CA VAL A 22 -5.47 -0.92 -1.75
C VAL A 22 -6.23 0.31 -2.26
N PHE A 23 -6.06 0.70 -3.51
CA PHE A 23 -6.70 1.87 -4.11
C PHE A 23 -7.66 1.54 -5.26
N SER A 24 -7.92 0.28 -5.50
CA SER A 24 -8.72 -0.17 -6.62
C SER A 24 -9.63 -1.33 -6.21
N PRO A 25 -10.84 -1.42 -6.74
CA PRO A 25 -11.73 -2.57 -6.50
C PRO A 25 -11.27 -3.83 -7.22
N ALA A 26 -10.25 -3.77 -8.06
CA ALA A 26 -9.75 -4.92 -8.78
C ALA A 26 -9.26 -6.02 -7.83
N LYS A 27 -9.40 -7.27 -8.27
CA LYS A 27 -9.04 -8.43 -7.48
C LYS A 27 -7.54 -8.45 -7.16
N ASN A 28 -7.20 -8.65 -5.89
CA ASN A 28 -5.83 -8.82 -5.43
C ASN A 28 -5.47 -10.31 -5.47
N ALA A 29 -5.11 -10.80 -6.65
CA ALA A 29 -4.75 -12.20 -6.86
C ALA A 29 -3.77 -12.33 -8.02
N TYR A 30 -2.99 -13.39 -7.98
CA TYR A 30 -2.13 -13.75 -9.11
C TYR A 30 -2.98 -14.18 -10.30
N SER A 31 -2.60 -13.74 -11.49
CA SER A 31 -3.24 -14.14 -12.74
C SER A 31 -2.16 -14.49 -13.77
N GLU A 32 -2.32 -15.65 -14.42
CA GLU A 32 -1.45 -16.06 -15.51
C GLU A 32 -1.74 -15.29 -16.80
N ILE A 33 -2.95 -14.72 -16.91
CA ILE A 33 -3.35 -13.91 -18.05
C ILE A 33 -3.04 -12.44 -17.74
N PRO A 34 -2.18 -11.76 -18.52
CA PRO A 34 -1.84 -10.36 -18.25
C PRO A 34 -3.06 -9.45 -18.33
N ASN A 35 -3.08 -8.40 -17.49
CA ASN A 35 -4.09 -7.32 -17.52
C ASN A 35 -5.53 -7.77 -17.33
N THR A 36 -5.77 -8.83 -16.54
CA THR A 36 -7.13 -9.30 -16.24
C THR A 36 -7.62 -8.87 -14.85
N ASN A 37 -6.72 -8.69 -13.87
CA ASN A 37 -7.08 -8.21 -12.54
C ASN A 37 -6.97 -6.68 -12.47
N ILE A 38 -7.75 -5.99 -13.29
CA ILE A 38 -7.75 -4.54 -13.41
C ILE A 38 -9.18 -3.99 -13.39
N ALA A 39 -9.30 -2.74 -12.94
CA ALA A 39 -10.53 -1.96 -12.99
C ALA A 39 -10.29 -0.70 -13.85
N PRO A 40 -11.34 0.04 -14.24
CA PRO A 40 -11.16 1.30 -15.00
C PRO A 40 -10.19 2.27 -14.36
N LEU A 41 -10.13 2.34 -13.02
CA LEU A 41 -9.16 3.15 -12.29
C LEU A 41 -7.71 2.76 -12.62
N ASP A 42 -7.40 1.45 -12.68
CA ASP A 42 -6.07 0.95 -12.99
C ASP A 42 -5.64 1.30 -14.42
N MET A 43 -6.61 1.50 -15.31
CA MET A 43 -6.40 1.88 -16.70
C MET A 43 -6.33 3.39 -16.89
N ALA A 44 -6.43 4.16 -15.81
CA ALA A 44 -6.41 5.63 -15.82
C ALA A 44 -7.48 6.25 -16.72
N PHE A 45 -8.69 5.68 -16.72
CA PHE A 45 -9.81 6.25 -17.46
C PHE A 45 -10.19 7.62 -16.91
N PRO A 46 -10.60 8.57 -17.77
CA PRO A 46 -11.02 9.89 -17.30
C PRO A 46 -12.16 9.82 -16.29
N GLY A 47 -12.07 10.64 -15.23
CA GLY A 47 -13.09 10.71 -14.19
C GLY A 47 -12.99 9.63 -13.12
N THR A 48 -12.02 8.73 -13.18
CA THR A 48 -11.82 7.73 -12.15
C THR A 48 -10.98 8.30 -11.00
N LEU A 49 -11.38 7.97 -9.77
CA LEU A 49 -10.66 8.39 -8.55
C LEU A 49 -10.31 7.16 -7.73
N PRO A 50 -9.15 7.18 -7.04
CA PRO A 50 -8.78 6.07 -6.18
C PRO A 50 -9.75 5.94 -4.99
N VAL A 51 -10.08 4.70 -4.65
CA VAL A 51 -10.90 4.37 -3.49
C VAL A 51 -10.07 3.49 -2.56
N VAL A 52 -9.99 3.90 -1.29
CA VAL A 52 -9.15 3.19 -0.32
C VAL A 52 -9.86 1.94 0.19
N ASN A 53 -9.15 0.81 0.20
CA ASN A 53 -9.63 -0.42 0.80
C ASN A 53 -9.43 -0.35 2.32
N LYS A 54 -10.53 -0.35 3.06
CA LYS A 54 -10.53 -0.27 4.52
C LYS A 54 -9.72 -1.39 5.18
N GLU A 55 -9.80 -2.59 4.64
CA GLU A 55 -9.07 -3.75 5.19
C GLU A 55 -7.55 -3.56 5.06
N CYS A 56 -7.08 -3.01 3.95
CA CYS A 56 -5.67 -2.70 3.78
C CYS A 56 -5.19 -1.63 4.78
N VAL A 57 -5.98 -0.59 4.99
CA VAL A 57 -5.68 0.47 5.96
C VAL A 57 -5.64 -0.11 7.37
N ARG A 58 -6.59 -0.96 7.73
CA ARG A 58 -6.63 -1.61 9.05
C ARG A 58 -5.36 -2.42 9.30
N LYS A 59 -4.93 -3.23 8.32
CA LYS A 59 -3.73 -4.05 8.42
C LYS A 59 -2.46 -3.19 8.47
N ALA A 60 -2.42 -2.11 7.71
CA ALA A 60 -1.30 -1.17 7.74
C ALA A 60 -1.19 -0.48 9.10
N LEU A 61 -2.31 -0.10 9.70
CA LEU A 61 -2.33 0.48 11.05
C LEU A 61 -1.85 -0.51 12.10
N MET A 62 -2.25 -1.77 12.02
CA MET A 62 -1.77 -2.81 12.91
C MET A 62 -0.26 -2.98 12.82
N MET A 63 0.30 -3.00 11.62
CA MET A 63 1.74 -3.08 11.40
C MET A 63 2.45 -1.86 11.99
N SER A 64 1.92 -0.67 11.77
CA SER A 64 2.44 0.59 12.26
C SER A 64 2.48 0.64 13.79
N ILE A 65 1.44 0.16 14.46
CA ILE A 65 1.39 0.04 15.92
C ILE A 65 2.44 -0.95 16.43
N ALA A 66 2.58 -2.08 15.75
CA ALA A 66 3.56 -3.10 16.12
C ALA A 66 5.00 -2.58 16.03
N LEU A 67 5.26 -1.64 15.12
CA LEU A 67 6.57 -1.01 14.92
C LEU A 67 6.74 0.30 15.71
N ASN A 68 5.80 0.65 16.58
CA ASN A 68 5.80 1.88 17.38
C ASN A 68 5.86 3.17 16.51
N CYS A 69 5.21 3.16 15.37
CA CYS A 69 5.12 4.33 14.51
C CYS A 69 4.02 5.27 14.97
N LYS A 70 4.13 6.54 14.60
CA LYS A 70 3.05 7.52 14.79
C LYS A 70 1.99 7.33 13.71
N GLN A 71 0.71 7.36 14.11
CA GLN A 71 -0.42 7.25 13.17
C GLN A 71 -1.04 8.63 12.99
N PRO A 72 -1.06 9.19 11.77
CA PRO A 72 -1.77 10.42 11.50
C PRO A 72 -3.28 10.19 11.52
N ARG A 73 -4.05 11.24 11.82
CA ARG A 73 -5.52 11.15 11.76
C ARG A 73 -6.06 11.23 10.34
N TYR A 74 -5.30 11.82 9.43
CA TYR A 74 -5.72 12.08 8.06
C TYR A 74 -4.71 11.54 7.08
N LEU A 75 -5.21 10.99 5.97
CA LEU A 75 -4.39 10.63 4.80
C LEU A 75 -4.73 11.60 3.68
N VAL A 76 -3.68 12.13 3.03
CA VAL A 76 -3.85 13.05 1.90
C VAL A 76 -3.35 12.36 0.64
N PHE A 77 -4.18 12.37 -0.39
CA PHE A 77 -3.86 11.75 -1.67
C PHE A 77 -3.65 12.80 -2.75
#